data_e8995df8edb14e40db71abcaabe47644
#
_entry.id   e8995df8edb14e40db71abcaabe47644
#
_cell.length_a   1.000
_cell.length_b   1.000
_cell.length_c   1.000
_cell.angle_alpha   90.00
_cell.angle_beta   90.00
_cell.angle_gamma   90.00
#
_symmetry.space_group_name_H-M   'P 1'
#
loop_
_entity.id
_entity.type
_entity.pdbx_description
1 polymer ?
#
loop_
_entity_poly.entity_id
_entity_poly.type
_entity_poly.pdbx_seq_one_letter_code
_entity_poly.pdbx_strand_id
1 'polypeptide(L)'
;MKPNIKLFLSLVVFFSCEKPVAPEILAMVGSRVVTSFDFSESYSKRLINTQLLDSDFERDRHLQMLVRNKLFSEAAIRDQLVLDSIAHRYISLDSIKYLRDELYYEMIMNNEIHVSDELMRKHYIWSNRECHFKHLFFNSKDNADSIFIILSVSPVQFDSIAFKTFSDEKMKNSGGDLGWVGYNAMDPNLELHGFDMALDEISPPIRSSLGWHILKKLDEKNQMITDESDFQNNIDRIKKTIIKKLEQIQSDQFVNDLMLSKHIFLDDRLIQDVTITLHQLAELHGSQKPINIENKSDIIISLLTNLKEIAQVPLAQYDEGQFLVQDYIDGIQSLPPVQANYSPKMTFYHVLRNKILSEEGAKKGLGDHPNVTFKIQDSKDRFLSRTFLSTLFDGETQGSFSRARLDTIADSLRKNISVTLYPKHLDRLFVEN
;
A
#
# COMPACT_ATOMS: atom_id res chain seq x y z
N MET A 1 13.91 29.31 -17.10
CA MET A 1 13.64 27.88 -17.36
C MET A 1 12.65 27.39 -16.29
N LYS A 2 11.42 27.12 -16.68
CA LYS A 2 10.38 26.62 -15.76
C LYS A 2 10.49 25.11 -15.67
N PRO A 3 10.45 24.46 -14.49
CA PRO A 3 10.40 23.01 -14.42
C PRO A 3 8.98 22.52 -14.75
N ASN A 4 8.88 21.64 -15.74
CA ASN A 4 7.67 20.91 -16.07
C ASN A 4 7.36 19.90 -14.95
N ILE A 5 6.36 20.18 -14.16
CA ILE A 5 5.75 19.22 -13.25
C ILE A 5 4.94 18.26 -14.11
N LYS A 6 5.43 17.05 -14.29
CA LYS A 6 4.65 15.95 -14.87
C LYS A 6 3.57 15.54 -13.87
N LEU A 7 2.34 15.81 -14.25
CA LEU A 7 1.12 15.39 -13.56
C LEU A 7 1.08 13.85 -13.57
N PHE A 8 1.35 13.21 -12.42
CA PHE A 8 1.06 11.80 -12.22
C PHE A 8 -0.46 11.65 -12.06
N LEU A 9 -1.12 11.28 -13.15
CA LEU A 9 -2.51 10.83 -13.09
C LEU A 9 -2.52 9.47 -12.37
N SER A 10 -2.84 9.48 -11.08
CA SER A 10 -3.19 8.26 -10.36
C SER A 10 -4.54 7.79 -10.88
N LEU A 11 -4.51 6.77 -11.72
CA LEU A 11 -5.71 6.05 -12.14
C LEU A 11 -6.25 5.31 -10.90
N VAL A 12 -7.19 5.92 -10.22
CA VAL A 12 -7.97 5.27 -9.17
C VAL A 12 -8.94 4.35 -9.90
N VAL A 13 -8.69 3.05 -9.85
CA VAL A 13 -9.64 2.04 -10.28
C VAL A 13 -10.87 2.20 -9.39
N PHE A 14 -11.98 2.62 -9.96
CA PHE A 14 -13.25 2.74 -9.28
C PHE A 14 -13.76 1.34 -8.93
N PHE A 15 -13.65 0.95 -7.67
CA PHE A 15 -14.53 -0.07 -7.13
C PHE A 15 -15.82 0.63 -6.71
N SER A 16 -16.89 0.39 -7.45
CA SER A 16 -18.25 0.62 -7.03
C SER A 16 -18.47 -0.12 -5.71
N CYS A 17 -19.11 0.52 -4.75
CA CYS A 17 -19.44 -0.01 -3.43
C CYS A 17 -20.58 -1.03 -3.57
N GLU A 18 -20.31 -2.20 -4.15
CA GLU A 18 -21.20 -3.35 -4.16
C GLU A 18 -20.61 -4.43 -3.25
N LYS A 19 -21.48 -5.13 -2.50
CA LYS A 19 -21.11 -6.29 -1.68
C LYS A 19 -20.22 -7.21 -2.49
N PRO A 20 -19.18 -7.84 -1.90
CA PRO A 20 -18.30 -8.72 -2.63
C PRO A 20 -19.11 -9.84 -3.27
N VAL A 21 -19.45 -9.65 -4.53
CA VAL A 21 -20.00 -10.71 -5.36
C VAL A 21 -18.83 -11.66 -5.65
N ALA A 22 -19.06 -12.96 -5.47
CA ALA A 22 -18.05 -13.95 -5.85
C ALA A 22 -17.61 -13.66 -7.30
N PRO A 23 -16.28 -13.59 -7.57
CA PRO A 23 -15.81 -13.19 -8.88
C PRO A 23 -16.34 -14.14 -9.97
N GLU A 24 -16.87 -13.60 -11.08
CA GLU A 24 -17.35 -14.41 -12.18
C GLU A 24 -16.19 -15.23 -12.79
N ILE A 25 -16.49 -16.48 -13.15
CA ILE A 25 -15.52 -17.34 -13.83
C ILE A 25 -15.54 -17.02 -15.31
N LEU A 26 -14.39 -16.58 -15.86
CA LEU A 26 -14.18 -16.27 -17.27
C LEU A 26 -13.67 -17.47 -18.06
N ALA A 27 -12.94 -18.37 -17.43
CA ALA A 27 -12.47 -19.60 -18.00
C ALA A 27 -12.25 -20.69 -16.95
N MET A 28 -12.47 -21.94 -17.34
CA MET A 28 -12.04 -23.14 -16.59
C MET A 28 -10.94 -23.85 -17.38
N VAL A 29 -9.87 -24.28 -16.68
CA VAL A 29 -8.72 -24.96 -17.28
C VAL A 29 -8.34 -26.14 -16.36
N GLY A 30 -8.80 -27.33 -16.71
CA GLY A 30 -8.68 -28.49 -15.81
C GLY A 30 -9.37 -28.19 -14.47
N SER A 31 -8.60 -28.21 -13.38
CA SER A 31 -9.08 -27.87 -12.03
C SER A 31 -8.92 -26.36 -11.70
N ARG A 32 -8.39 -25.55 -12.60
CA ARG A 32 -8.08 -24.15 -12.41
C ARG A 32 -9.15 -23.23 -12.99
N VAL A 33 -9.29 -22.04 -12.43
CA VAL A 33 -10.20 -21.02 -12.94
C VAL A 33 -9.45 -19.73 -13.25
N VAL A 34 -9.96 -18.98 -14.21
CA VAL A 34 -9.63 -17.57 -14.45
C VAL A 34 -10.86 -16.78 -14.05
N THR A 35 -10.72 -15.89 -13.08
CA THR A 35 -11.82 -15.07 -12.58
C THR A 35 -11.85 -13.69 -13.22
N SER A 36 -13.00 -13.00 -13.11
CA SER A 36 -13.15 -11.59 -13.48
C SER A 36 -12.14 -10.70 -12.71
N PHE A 37 -11.84 -11.05 -11.46
CA PHE A 37 -10.89 -10.34 -10.63
C PHE A 37 -9.45 -10.47 -11.18
N ASP A 38 -8.99 -11.73 -11.44
CA ASP A 38 -7.65 -11.99 -12.03
C ASP A 38 -7.47 -11.23 -13.34
N PHE A 39 -8.53 -11.22 -14.17
CA PHE A 39 -8.55 -10.52 -15.43
C PHE A 39 -8.41 -9.02 -15.23
N SER A 40 -9.31 -8.40 -14.45
CA SER A 40 -9.38 -6.95 -14.30
C SER A 40 -8.10 -6.36 -13.69
N GLU A 41 -7.55 -7.00 -12.64
CA GLU A 41 -6.31 -6.55 -11.99
C GLU A 41 -5.12 -6.63 -12.95
N SER A 42 -4.94 -7.77 -13.63
CA SER A 42 -3.79 -7.97 -14.51
C SER A 42 -3.91 -7.20 -15.83
N TYR A 43 -5.13 -7.04 -16.36
CA TYR A 43 -5.41 -6.29 -17.59
C TYR A 43 -5.18 -4.80 -17.41
N SER A 44 -5.68 -4.21 -16.32
CA SER A 44 -5.44 -2.80 -16.00
C SER A 44 -3.94 -2.50 -15.87
N LYS A 45 -3.20 -3.34 -15.14
CA LYS A 45 -1.74 -3.22 -15.04
C LYS A 45 -1.05 -3.30 -16.40
N ARG A 46 -1.53 -4.19 -17.28
CA ARG A 46 -0.99 -4.33 -18.63
C ARG A 46 -1.22 -3.08 -19.47
N LEU A 47 -2.44 -2.52 -19.49
CA LEU A 47 -2.76 -1.30 -20.25
C LEU A 47 -1.87 -0.13 -19.77
N ILE A 48 -1.73 0.06 -18.46
CA ILE A 48 -0.89 1.12 -17.89
C ILE A 48 0.58 0.96 -18.29
N ASN A 49 1.12 -0.25 -18.16
CA ASN A 49 2.55 -0.49 -18.40
C ASN A 49 2.94 -0.50 -19.88
N THR A 50 2.01 -0.82 -20.78
CA THR A 50 2.30 -0.94 -22.21
C THR A 50 1.75 0.21 -23.04
N GLN A 51 0.96 1.12 -22.42
CA GLN A 51 0.25 2.20 -23.11
C GLN A 51 -0.67 1.73 -24.25
N LEU A 52 -1.11 0.47 -24.22
CA LEU A 52 -2.08 -0.07 -25.15
C LEU A 52 -3.47 0.51 -24.86
N LEU A 53 -4.24 0.74 -25.90
CA LEU A 53 -5.64 1.11 -25.78
C LEU A 53 -6.51 -0.14 -25.55
N ASP A 54 -7.54 0.01 -24.73
CA ASP A 54 -8.52 -1.05 -24.51
C ASP A 54 -9.29 -1.37 -25.80
N SER A 55 -9.46 -2.65 -26.09
CA SER A 55 -10.22 -3.16 -27.23
C SER A 55 -10.57 -4.63 -27.01
N ASP A 56 -11.63 -5.11 -27.69
CA ASP A 56 -12.05 -6.51 -27.62
C ASP A 56 -10.91 -7.47 -28.00
N PHE A 57 -10.09 -7.08 -28.98
CA PHE A 57 -8.90 -7.84 -29.38
C PHE A 57 -7.88 -7.96 -28.22
N GLU A 58 -7.57 -6.86 -27.52
CA GLU A 58 -6.63 -6.89 -26.40
C GLU A 58 -7.23 -7.59 -25.18
N ARG A 59 -8.53 -7.51 -24.96
CA ARG A 59 -9.26 -8.25 -23.90
C ARG A 59 -9.17 -9.75 -24.13
N ASP A 60 -9.55 -10.22 -25.34
CA ASP A 60 -9.42 -11.65 -25.68
C ASP A 60 -7.98 -12.13 -25.59
N ARG A 61 -7.05 -11.37 -26.15
CA ARG A 61 -5.62 -11.67 -26.08
C ARG A 61 -5.11 -11.81 -24.66
N HIS A 62 -5.60 -10.99 -23.74
CA HIS A 62 -5.25 -11.07 -22.34
C HIS A 62 -5.85 -12.31 -21.67
N LEU A 63 -7.12 -12.61 -21.93
CA LEU A 63 -7.78 -13.82 -21.45
C LEU A 63 -7.04 -15.09 -21.92
N GLN A 64 -6.66 -15.16 -23.19
CA GLN A 64 -5.87 -16.30 -23.70
C GLN A 64 -4.51 -16.43 -23.01
N MET A 65 -3.88 -15.32 -22.64
CA MET A 65 -2.64 -15.34 -21.86
C MET A 65 -2.88 -15.93 -20.46
N LEU A 66 -3.95 -15.54 -19.78
CA LEU A 66 -4.30 -16.10 -18.47
C LEU A 66 -4.61 -17.59 -18.55
N VAL A 67 -5.42 -18.00 -19.54
CA VAL A 67 -5.73 -19.42 -19.82
C VAL A 67 -4.46 -20.23 -20.06
N ARG A 68 -3.53 -19.71 -20.85
CA ARG A 68 -2.24 -20.34 -21.11
C ARG A 68 -1.44 -20.53 -19.83
N ASN A 69 -1.40 -19.56 -18.95
CA ASN A 69 -0.70 -19.67 -17.67
C ASN A 69 -1.35 -20.74 -16.78
N LYS A 70 -2.67 -20.84 -16.75
CA LYS A 70 -3.38 -21.93 -16.04
C LYS A 70 -3.13 -23.31 -16.65
N LEU A 71 -2.99 -23.43 -17.98
CA LEU A 71 -2.59 -24.68 -18.64
C LEU A 71 -1.20 -25.14 -18.16
N PHE A 72 -0.24 -24.23 -18.06
CA PHE A 72 1.09 -24.56 -17.57
C PHE A 72 1.10 -24.95 -16.09
N SER A 73 0.30 -24.28 -15.27
CA SER A 73 0.11 -24.63 -13.86
C SER A 73 -0.51 -26.03 -13.72
N GLU A 74 -1.55 -26.34 -14.50
CA GLU A 74 -2.21 -27.65 -14.48
C GLU A 74 -1.26 -28.77 -14.96
N ALA A 75 -0.43 -28.49 -15.97
CA ALA A 75 0.62 -29.41 -16.41
C ALA A 75 1.66 -29.64 -15.32
N ALA A 76 2.10 -28.60 -14.61
CA ALA A 76 3.03 -28.75 -13.48
C ALA A 76 2.48 -29.69 -12.40
N ILE A 77 1.19 -29.58 -12.07
CA ILE A 77 0.54 -30.43 -11.07
C ILE A 77 0.45 -31.86 -11.55
N ARG A 78 0.02 -32.07 -12.79
CA ARG A 78 -0.06 -33.42 -13.40
C ARG A 78 1.30 -34.09 -13.42
N ASP A 79 2.35 -33.33 -13.71
CA ASP A 79 3.73 -33.82 -13.75
C ASP A 79 4.38 -33.86 -12.35
N GLN A 80 3.63 -33.60 -11.29
CA GLN A 80 4.01 -33.61 -9.87
C GLN A 80 5.22 -32.73 -9.56
N LEU A 81 5.33 -31.57 -10.24
CA LEU A 81 6.41 -30.62 -10.00
C LEU A 81 6.26 -29.95 -8.63
N VAL A 82 7.36 -29.85 -7.90
CA VAL A 82 7.41 -29.25 -6.57
C VAL A 82 7.92 -27.82 -6.66
N LEU A 83 7.27 -26.92 -5.94
CA LEU A 83 7.74 -25.55 -5.78
C LEU A 83 8.98 -25.53 -4.88
N ASP A 84 9.94 -24.70 -5.23
CA ASP A 84 11.14 -24.49 -4.41
C ASP A 84 10.85 -23.59 -3.19
N SER A 85 11.84 -23.44 -2.31
CA SER A 85 11.73 -22.62 -1.11
C SER A 85 11.51 -21.13 -1.42
N ILE A 86 12.02 -20.66 -2.55
CA ILE A 86 11.86 -19.27 -3.00
C ILE A 86 10.39 -19.01 -3.39
N ALA A 87 9.79 -19.92 -4.16
CA ALA A 87 8.38 -19.84 -4.52
C ALA A 87 7.47 -19.85 -3.28
N HIS A 88 7.71 -20.76 -2.34
CA HIS A 88 6.96 -20.83 -1.08
C HIS A 88 7.05 -19.53 -0.29
N ARG A 89 8.22 -18.91 -0.22
CA ARG A 89 8.44 -17.62 0.44
C ARG A 89 7.61 -16.50 -0.21
N TYR A 90 7.64 -16.38 -1.53
CA TYR A 90 6.85 -15.36 -2.24
C TYR A 90 5.34 -15.57 -2.10
N ILE A 91 4.87 -16.82 -2.13
CA ILE A 91 3.46 -17.14 -1.89
C ILE A 91 3.04 -16.74 -0.46
N SER A 92 3.94 -16.94 0.53
CA SER A 92 3.69 -16.50 1.91
C SER A 92 3.58 -14.97 2.01
N LEU A 93 4.46 -14.22 1.32
CA LEU A 93 4.39 -12.76 1.27
C LEU A 93 3.11 -12.26 0.58
N ASP A 94 2.71 -12.91 -0.51
CA ASP A 94 1.44 -12.63 -1.18
C ASP A 94 0.25 -12.91 -0.24
N SER A 95 0.30 -14.00 0.54
CA SER A 95 -0.74 -14.32 1.54
C SER A 95 -0.86 -13.24 2.62
N ILE A 96 0.27 -12.76 3.17
CA ILE A 96 0.31 -11.64 4.12
C ILE A 96 -0.37 -10.41 3.51
N LYS A 97 -0.04 -10.08 2.27
CA LYS A 97 -0.63 -8.96 1.56
C LYS A 97 -2.15 -9.12 1.40
N TYR A 98 -2.61 -10.28 0.93
CA TYR A 98 -4.04 -10.48 0.64
C TYR A 98 -4.89 -10.54 1.89
N LEU A 99 -4.40 -11.11 2.99
CA LEU A 99 -5.07 -11.09 4.28
C LEU A 99 -5.22 -9.66 4.82
N ARG A 100 -4.15 -8.87 4.74
CA ARG A 100 -4.17 -7.46 5.14
C ARG A 100 -5.14 -6.64 4.28
N ASP A 101 -5.11 -6.83 2.95
CA ASP A 101 -5.94 -6.09 2.01
C ASP A 101 -7.43 -6.44 2.21
N GLU A 102 -7.75 -7.72 2.51
CA GLU A 102 -9.11 -8.13 2.83
C GLU A 102 -9.57 -7.62 4.19
N LEU A 103 -8.68 -7.62 5.20
CA LEU A 103 -8.97 -7.01 6.49
C LEU A 103 -9.32 -5.52 6.34
N TYR A 104 -8.55 -4.80 5.51
CA TYR A 104 -8.85 -3.40 5.22
C TYR A 104 -10.23 -3.24 4.58
N TYR A 105 -10.54 -4.08 3.60
CA TYR A 105 -11.85 -4.06 2.94
C TYR A 105 -12.97 -4.29 3.95
N GLU A 106 -12.91 -5.35 4.74
CA GLU A 106 -13.93 -5.71 5.74
C GLU A 106 -14.10 -4.64 6.83
N MET A 107 -13.03 -4.07 7.32
CA MET A 107 -13.07 -3.14 8.46
C MET A 107 -13.36 -1.70 8.06
N ILE A 108 -13.03 -1.29 6.83
CA ILE A 108 -13.11 0.10 6.39
C ILE A 108 -14.03 0.25 5.18
N MET A 109 -13.72 -0.42 4.06
CA MET A 109 -14.40 -0.19 2.78
C MET A 109 -15.82 -0.76 2.74
N ASN A 110 -16.08 -1.84 3.45
CA ASN A 110 -17.41 -2.46 3.50
C ASN A 110 -18.44 -1.65 4.34
N ASN A 111 -17.98 -0.62 5.04
CA ASN A 111 -18.85 0.28 5.79
C ASN A 111 -19.31 1.43 4.87
N GLU A 112 -20.63 1.56 4.67
CA GLU A 112 -21.18 2.66 3.90
C GLU A 112 -20.96 3.98 4.65
N ILE A 113 -20.12 4.86 4.10
CA ILE A 113 -19.90 6.19 4.62
C ILE A 113 -20.94 7.15 4.03
N HIS A 114 -21.91 7.52 4.87
CA HIS A 114 -22.90 8.51 4.47
C HIS A 114 -22.33 9.92 4.54
N VAL A 115 -22.32 10.63 3.40
CA VAL A 115 -21.87 12.02 3.30
C VAL A 115 -23.06 12.93 3.13
N SER A 116 -23.34 13.79 4.13
CA SER A 116 -24.45 14.73 4.08
C SER A 116 -24.18 15.90 3.10
N ASP A 117 -25.25 16.53 2.61
CA ASP A 117 -25.12 17.74 1.77
C ASP A 117 -24.39 18.86 2.52
N GLU A 118 -24.66 19.04 3.79
CA GLU A 118 -23.96 20.02 4.64
C GLU A 118 -22.43 19.78 4.66
N LEU A 119 -22.01 18.52 4.84
CA LEU A 119 -20.59 18.17 4.81
C LEU A 119 -19.98 18.39 3.43
N MET A 120 -20.71 18.09 2.35
CA MET A 120 -20.24 18.35 0.99
C MET A 120 -20.05 19.86 0.73
N ARG A 121 -21.01 20.70 1.16
CA ARG A 121 -20.90 22.18 1.05
C ARG A 121 -19.73 22.73 1.86
N LYS A 122 -19.54 22.22 3.07
CA LYS A 122 -18.41 22.60 3.92
C LYS A 122 -17.07 22.30 3.24
N HIS A 123 -16.90 21.11 2.71
CA HIS A 123 -15.69 20.73 1.99
C HIS A 123 -15.51 21.47 0.66
N TYR A 124 -16.62 21.84 -0.01
CA TYR A 124 -16.56 22.72 -1.18
C TYR A 124 -16.03 24.11 -0.83
N ILE A 125 -16.50 24.71 0.27
CA ILE A 125 -15.96 25.97 0.77
C ILE A 125 -14.47 25.83 1.08
N TRP A 126 -14.07 24.76 1.77
CA TRP A 126 -12.66 24.49 2.07
C TRP A 126 -11.79 24.27 0.84
N SER A 127 -12.34 23.69 -0.22
CA SER A 127 -11.59 23.49 -1.48
C SER A 127 -11.20 24.81 -2.17
N ASN A 128 -11.86 25.91 -1.79
CA ASN A 128 -11.60 27.28 -2.24
C ASN A 128 -10.91 28.14 -1.16
N ARG A 129 -10.32 27.51 -0.14
CA ARG A 129 -9.67 28.16 0.99
C ARG A 129 -8.23 27.71 1.13
N GLU A 130 -7.36 28.64 1.49
CA GLU A 130 -6.04 28.36 2.03
C GLU A 130 -5.98 28.91 3.47
N CYS A 131 -5.40 28.15 4.38
CA CYS A 131 -5.17 28.54 5.76
C CYS A 131 -3.69 28.62 6.07
N HIS A 132 -3.29 29.61 6.84
CA HIS A 132 -1.93 29.74 7.34
C HIS A 132 -1.84 29.13 8.74
N PHE A 133 -1.01 28.10 8.90
CA PHE A 133 -0.86 27.38 10.16
C PHE A 133 0.56 27.42 10.69
N LYS A 134 0.66 27.42 12.02
CA LYS A 134 1.81 26.89 12.76
C LYS A 134 1.42 25.56 13.36
N HIS A 135 2.41 24.69 13.59
CA HIS A 135 2.18 23.43 14.29
C HIS A 135 3.30 23.09 15.29
N LEU A 136 2.96 22.23 16.25
CA LEU A 136 3.90 21.49 17.09
C LEU A 136 3.67 20.01 16.85
N PHE A 137 4.73 19.21 16.99
CA PHE A 137 4.67 17.76 16.77
C PHE A 137 5.22 17.02 17.99
N PHE A 138 4.54 15.94 18.39
CA PHE A 138 4.90 15.10 19.53
C PHE A 138 4.69 13.62 19.20
N ASN A 139 5.61 12.78 19.67
CA ASN A 139 5.50 11.32 19.51
C ASN A 139 4.51 10.69 20.52
N SER A 140 4.18 11.36 21.63
CA SER A 140 3.25 10.86 22.63
C SER A 140 2.12 11.85 22.91
N LYS A 141 0.95 11.30 23.26
CA LYS A 141 -0.23 12.09 23.64
C LYS A 141 0.03 12.88 24.92
N ASP A 142 0.65 12.27 25.92
CA ASP A 142 0.89 12.89 27.23
C ASP A 142 1.76 14.14 27.12
N ASN A 143 2.77 14.11 26.24
CA ASN A 143 3.59 15.29 25.95
C ASN A 143 2.76 16.38 25.25
N ALA A 144 1.95 16.02 24.26
CA ALA A 144 1.09 16.96 23.56
C ALA A 144 0.04 17.59 24.51
N ASP A 145 -0.61 16.77 25.34
CA ASP A 145 -1.58 17.24 26.35
C ASP A 145 -0.93 18.21 27.34
N SER A 146 0.26 17.88 27.85
CA SER A 146 1.00 18.73 28.77
C SER A 146 1.33 20.10 28.17
N ILE A 147 1.75 20.12 26.90
CA ILE A 147 2.04 21.36 26.18
C ILE A 147 0.76 22.13 25.87
N PHE A 148 -0.33 21.46 25.51
CA PHE A 148 -1.61 22.11 25.29
C PHE A 148 -2.13 22.84 26.54
N ILE A 149 -1.99 22.23 27.72
CA ILE A 149 -2.34 22.88 29.00
C ILE A 149 -1.54 24.19 29.19
N ILE A 150 -0.23 24.18 28.89
CA ILE A 150 0.62 25.38 28.98
C ILE A 150 0.13 26.43 27.98
N LEU A 151 -0.15 26.06 26.75
CA LEU A 151 -0.60 26.95 25.69
C LEU A 151 -1.99 27.53 25.94
N SER A 152 -2.87 26.78 26.60
CA SER A 152 -4.20 27.26 26.99
C SER A 152 -4.14 28.42 27.99
N VAL A 153 -3.09 28.47 28.84
CA VAL A 153 -2.86 29.55 29.79
C VAL A 153 -2.01 30.68 29.19
N SER A 154 -1.06 30.33 28.33
CA SER A 154 -0.08 31.27 27.75
C SER A 154 0.18 31.02 26.29
N PRO A 155 -0.74 31.42 25.37
CA PRO A 155 -0.63 31.22 23.94
C PRO A 155 0.65 31.79 23.30
N VAL A 156 1.21 32.85 23.88
CA VAL A 156 2.44 33.52 23.41
C VAL A 156 3.68 32.64 23.47
N GLN A 157 3.64 31.52 24.22
CA GLN A 157 4.76 30.59 24.32
C GLN A 157 4.89 29.65 23.12
N PHE A 158 3.96 29.68 22.16
CA PHE A 158 3.95 28.74 21.04
C PHE A 158 5.29 28.67 20.29
N ASP A 159 5.83 29.82 19.90
CA ASP A 159 7.09 29.91 19.16
C ASP A 159 8.30 29.46 19.98
N SER A 160 8.32 29.76 21.28
CA SER A 160 9.40 29.31 22.18
C SER A 160 9.37 27.78 22.42
N ILE A 161 8.17 27.20 22.43
CA ILE A 161 7.97 25.76 22.55
C ILE A 161 8.40 25.09 21.23
N ALA A 162 7.99 25.63 20.06
CA ALA A 162 8.42 25.14 18.76
C ALA A 162 9.95 25.13 18.65
N PHE A 163 10.61 26.20 19.08
CA PHE A 163 12.06 26.30 19.09
C PHE A 163 12.73 25.17 19.91
N LYS A 164 12.12 24.72 20.99
CA LYS A 164 12.62 23.63 21.84
C LYS A 164 12.26 22.24 21.32
N THR A 165 11.15 22.12 20.61
CA THR A 165 10.56 20.84 20.19
C THR A 165 11.14 20.36 18.86
N PHE A 166 11.35 21.26 17.89
CA PHE A 166 11.86 20.89 16.57
C PHE A 166 13.38 20.79 16.55
N SER A 167 13.89 19.74 15.88
CA SER A 167 15.30 19.58 15.52
C SER A 167 15.63 20.17 14.14
N ASP A 168 14.63 20.27 13.26
CA ASP A 168 14.77 20.92 11.96
C ASP A 168 14.89 22.44 12.13
N GLU A 169 15.98 23.01 11.61
CA GLU A 169 16.30 24.44 11.80
C GLU A 169 15.25 25.37 11.20
N LYS A 170 14.61 24.99 10.09
CA LYS A 170 13.57 25.81 9.46
C LYS A 170 12.34 25.86 10.36
N MET A 171 11.84 24.71 10.80
CA MET A 171 10.67 24.63 11.69
C MET A 171 10.94 25.26 13.04
N LYS A 172 12.12 25.04 13.59
CA LYS A 172 12.60 25.62 14.84
C LYS A 172 12.59 27.15 14.81
N ASN A 173 13.22 27.76 13.79
CA ASN A 173 13.38 29.20 13.70
C ASN A 173 12.14 29.93 13.23
N SER A 174 11.22 29.26 12.52
CA SER A 174 9.95 29.82 12.11
C SER A 174 8.84 29.71 13.18
N GLY A 175 9.11 29.10 14.35
CA GLY A 175 8.10 28.81 15.35
C GLY A 175 7.09 27.75 14.90
N GLY A 176 7.52 26.79 14.06
CA GLY A 176 6.65 25.72 13.54
C GLY A 176 5.76 26.13 12.39
N ASP A 177 6.13 27.18 11.65
CA ASP A 177 5.33 27.73 10.55
C ASP A 177 5.29 26.78 9.34
N LEU A 178 4.07 26.32 8.99
CA LEU A 178 3.77 25.51 7.80
C LEU A 178 3.55 26.36 6.54
N GLY A 179 3.35 27.68 6.70
CA GLY A 179 2.92 28.57 5.62
C GLY A 179 1.46 28.36 5.27
N TRP A 180 1.12 28.74 4.04
CA TRP A 180 -0.23 28.63 3.48
C TRP A 180 -0.48 27.18 3.03
N VAL A 181 -1.53 26.59 3.56
CA VAL A 181 -1.94 25.20 3.33
C VAL A 181 -3.30 25.18 2.67
N GLY A 182 -3.36 24.62 1.46
CA GLY A 182 -4.61 24.42 0.72
C GLY A 182 -5.29 23.11 1.09
N TYR A 183 -6.50 22.94 0.58
CA TYR A 183 -7.29 21.73 0.74
C TYR A 183 -6.57 20.49 0.14
N ASN A 184 -6.58 19.36 0.83
CA ASN A 184 -5.84 18.11 0.53
C ASN A 184 -4.31 18.20 0.64
N ALA A 185 -3.77 19.20 1.33
CA ALA A 185 -2.33 19.38 1.45
C ALA A 185 -1.74 18.88 2.78
N MET A 186 -2.59 18.46 3.73
CA MET A 186 -2.14 17.90 5.02
C MET A 186 -2.87 16.58 5.34
N ASP A 187 -2.46 15.95 6.45
CA ASP A 187 -3.14 14.77 6.98
C ASP A 187 -4.66 15.04 7.12
N PRO A 188 -5.54 14.13 6.69
CA PRO A 188 -6.98 14.35 6.69
C PRO A 188 -7.55 14.73 8.06
N ASN A 189 -7.03 14.14 9.13
CA ASN A 189 -7.51 14.45 10.48
C ASN A 189 -7.09 15.85 10.94
N LEU A 190 -5.86 16.26 10.60
CA LEU A 190 -5.39 17.63 10.84
C LEU A 190 -6.20 18.64 10.01
N GLU A 191 -6.52 18.31 8.77
CA GLU A 191 -7.28 19.19 7.89
C GLU A 191 -8.71 19.39 8.39
N LEU A 192 -9.42 18.30 8.77
CA LEU A 192 -10.79 18.38 9.29
C LEU A 192 -10.89 19.30 10.52
N HIS A 193 -9.90 19.29 11.39
CA HIS A 193 -9.88 20.15 12.57
C HIS A 193 -9.38 21.57 12.23
N GLY A 194 -8.28 21.68 11.49
CA GLY A 194 -7.60 22.93 11.23
C GLY A 194 -8.43 23.92 10.39
N PHE A 195 -9.14 23.44 9.37
CA PHE A 195 -9.97 24.30 8.53
C PHE A 195 -11.21 24.85 9.24
N ASP A 196 -11.65 24.18 10.33
CA ASP A 196 -12.74 24.65 11.19
C ASP A 196 -12.32 25.67 12.26
N MET A 197 -11.03 25.73 12.57
CA MET A 197 -10.53 26.62 13.63
C MET A 197 -10.81 28.08 13.32
N ALA A 198 -11.07 28.86 14.36
CA ALA A 198 -11.08 30.32 14.30
C ALA A 198 -9.65 30.88 14.14
N LEU A 199 -9.55 32.15 13.71
CA LEU A 199 -8.25 32.83 13.67
C LEU A 199 -7.68 32.94 15.09
N ASP A 200 -6.36 32.77 15.21
CA ASP A 200 -5.58 32.75 16.46
C ASP A 200 -5.93 31.59 17.42
N GLU A 201 -6.82 30.70 17.05
CA GLU A 201 -7.14 29.51 17.85
C GLU A 201 -5.97 28.54 17.86
N ILE A 202 -5.78 27.90 19.05
CA ILE A 202 -4.84 26.79 19.24
C ILE A 202 -5.66 25.52 19.47
N SER A 203 -5.45 24.49 18.64
CA SER A 203 -6.18 23.24 18.74
C SER A 203 -5.77 22.43 19.97
N PRO A 204 -6.64 21.58 20.52
CA PRO A 204 -6.21 20.45 21.33
C PRO A 204 -5.30 19.53 20.51
N PRO A 205 -4.59 18.58 21.15
CA PRO A 205 -3.79 17.61 20.44
C PRO A 205 -4.61 16.78 19.44
N ILE A 206 -4.26 16.88 18.17
CA ILE A 206 -4.89 16.15 17.06
C ILE A 206 -3.96 15.04 16.65
N ARG A 207 -4.48 13.83 16.50
CA ARG A 207 -3.70 12.69 16.03
C ARG A 207 -3.59 12.67 14.51
N SER A 208 -2.39 12.43 14.00
CA SER A 208 -2.14 12.07 12.61
C SER A 208 -1.55 10.65 12.51
N SER A 209 -1.32 10.19 11.29
CA SER A 209 -0.57 8.95 11.01
C SER A 209 0.87 8.98 11.55
N LEU A 210 1.45 10.15 11.80
CA LEU A 210 2.82 10.34 12.27
C LEU A 210 2.94 10.52 13.79
N GLY A 211 1.90 11.00 14.45
CA GLY A 211 1.91 11.31 15.89
C GLY A 211 0.87 12.35 16.26
N TRP A 212 1.19 13.17 17.26
CA TRP A 212 0.28 14.18 17.82
C TRP A 212 0.70 15.59 17.42
N HIS A 213 -0.26 16.38 17.00
CA HIS A 213 -0.03 17.75 16.57
C HIS A 213 -0.89 18.72 17.36
N ILE A 214 -0.36 19.91 17.62
CA ILE A 214 -1.12 21.07 18.08
C ILE A 214 -1.00 22.10 16.97
N LEU A 215 -2.13 22.52 16.41
CA LEU A 215 -2.20 23.53 15.36
C LEU A 215 -2.49 24.92 15.96
N LYS A 216 -1.97 25.96 15.33
CA LYS A 216 -2.40 27.35 15.53
C LYS A 216 -2.74 27.94 14.18
N LYS A 217 -3.98 28.42 14.00
CA LYS A 217 -4.41 29.09 12.76
C LYS A 217 -4.08 30.56 12.85
N LEU A 218 -3.28 31.05 11.89
CA LEU A 218 -2.83 32.45 11.86
C LEU A 218 -3.71 33.32 10.95
N ASP A 219 -4.10 32.80 9.80
CA ASP A 219 -4.82 33.56 8.79
C ASP A 219 -5.57 32.61 7.84
N GLU A 220 -6.50 33.13 7.03
CA GLU A 220 -7.18 32.40 5.96
C GLU A 220 -7.43 33.27 4.73
N LYS A 221 -7.37 32.67 3.56
CA LYS A 221 -7.71 33.26 2.26
C LYS A 221 -8.81 32.44 1.63
N ASN A 222 -9.91 33.12 1.27
CA ASN A 222 -11.02 32.51 0.57
C ASN A 222 -11.01 32.99 -0.88
N GLN A 223 -11.06 32.05 -1.84
CA GLN A 223 -11.35 32.39 -3.23
C GLN A 223 -12.86 32.68 -3.36
N MET A 224 -13.20 33.54 -4.29
CA MET A 224 -14.62 33.89 -4.51
C MET A 224 -15.35 32.66 -5.08
N ILE A 225 -16.37 32.20 -4.38
CA ILE A 225 -17.31 31.18 -4.84
C ILE A 225 -18.38 31.91 -5.64
N THR A 226 -18.52 31.62 -6.92
CA THR A 226 -19.30 32.45 -7.85
C THR A 226 -20.77 32.03 -7.94
N ASP A 227 -21.09 30.75 -7.91
CA ASP A 227 -22.49 30.29 -7.97
C ASP A 227 -22.69 28.82 -7.51
N GLU A 228 -23.97 28.46 -7.36
CA GLU A 228 -24.39 27.09 -7.00
C GLU A 228 -24.08 26.07 -8.11
N SER A 229 -24.00 26.49 -9.37
CA SER A 229 -23.76 25.59 -10.49
C SER A 229 -22.35 24.99 -10.42
N ASP A 230 -21.36 25.74 -9.93
CA ASP A 230 -20.01 25.23 -9.73
C ASP A 230 -19.96 24.16 -8.63
N PHE A 231 -20.70 24.35 -7.52
CA PHE A 231 -20.85 23.30 -6.51
C PHE A 231 -21.46 22.04 -7.10
N GLN A 232 -22.57 22.15 -7.85
CA GLN A 232 -23.24 21.00 -8.46
C GLN A 232 -22.33 20.23 -9.44
N ASN A 233 -21.55 20.96 -10.24
CA ASN A 233 -20.59 20.35 -11.17
C ASN A 233 -19.44 19.62 -10.48
N ASN A 234 -19.14 19.95 -9.22
CA ASN A 234 -18.06 19.36 -8.43
C ASN A 234 -18.53 18.36 -7.37
N ILE A 235 -19.84 18.13 -7.20
CA ILE A 235 -20.42 17.38 -6.09
C ILE A 235 -19.85 15.95 -5.99
N ASP A 236 -19.77 15.24 -7.10
CA ASP A 236 -19.24 13.86 -7.12
C ASP A 236 -17.75 13.79 -6.75
N ARG A 237 -16.97 14.75 -7.24
CA ARG A 237 -15.54 14.84 -6.91
C ARG A 237 -15.35 15.13 -5.43
N ILE A 238 -16.15 16.04 -4.86
CA ILE A 238 -16.10 16.39 -3.45
C ILE A 238 -16.51 15.20 -2.59
N LYS A 239 -17.64 14.55 -2.92
CA LYS A 239 -18.13 13.35 -2.21
C LYS A 239 -17.05 12.26 -2.17
N LYS A 240 -16.45 11.92 -3.31
CA LYS A 240 -15.36 10.95 -3.39
C LYS A 240 -14.14 11.34 -2.53
N THR A 241 -13.79 12.62 -2.51
CA THR A 241 -12.68 13.13 -1.70
C THR A 241 -12.97 12.99 -0.21
N ILE A 242 -14.19 13.32 0.22
CA ILE A 242 -14.62 13.18 1.62
C ILE A 242 -14.59 11.72 2.04
N ILE A 243 -15.19 10.82 1.26
CA ILE A 243 -15.19 9.39 1.54
C ILE A 243 -13.77 8.88 1.74
N LYS A 244 -12.87 9.18 0.81
CA LYS A 244 -11.46 8.79 0.90
C LYS A 244 -10.76 9.30 2.17
N LYS A 245 -11.05 10.53 2.60
CA LYS A 245 -10.51 11.09 3.85
C LYS A 245 -11.04 10.37 5.08
N LEU A 246 -12.34 10.12 5.11
CA LEU A 246 -12.96 9.42 6.24
C LEU A 246 -12.49 7.97 6.32
N GLU A 247 -12.36 7.27 5.20
CA GLU A 247 -11.75 5.93 5.12
C GLU A 247 -10.32 5.93 5.65
N GLN A 248 -9.50 6.91 5.28
CA GLN A 248 -8.14 7.02 5.78
C GLN A 248 -8.12 7.25 7.30
N ILE A 249 -8.93 8.15 7.83
CA ILE A 249 -9.03 8.42 9.28
C ILE A 249 -9.46 7.15 10.02
N GLN A 250 -10.48 6.44 9.54
CA GLN A 250 -10.94 5.19 10.16
C GLN A 250 -9.86 4.11 10.11
N SER A 251 -9.14 4.00 8.97
CA SER A 251 -8.03 3.07 8.81
C SER A 251 -6.89 3.36 9.79
N ASP A 252 -6.48 4.63 9.89
CA ASP A 252 -5.41 5.05 10.79
C ASP A 252 -5.81 4.81 12.26
N GLN A 253 -7.07 5.06 12.62
CA GLN A 253 -7.59 4.77 13.95
C GLN A 253 -7.58 3.27 14.23
N PHE A 254 -8.13 2.45 13.32
CA PHE A 254 -8.14 1.00 13.46
C PHE A 254 -6.73 0.41 13.63
N VAL A 255 -5.79 0.82 12.77
CA VAL A 255 -4.40 0.35 12.84
C VAL A 255 -3.76 0.76 14.17
N ASN A 256 -3.96 1.99 14.61
CA ASN A 256 -3.40 2.48 15.87
C ASN A 256 -3.95 1.70 17.08
N ASP A 257 -5.27 1.51 17.13
CA ASP A 257 -5.92 0.80 18.23
C ASP A 257 -5.46 -0.67 18.29
N LEU A 258 -5.35 -1.31 17.10
CA LEU A 258 -4.80 -2.66 17.00
C LEU A 258 -3.34 -2.72 17.48
N MET A 259 -2.47 -1.84 17.00
CA MET A 259 -1.06 -1.85 17.39
C MET A 259 -0.87 -1.59 18.90
N LEU A 260 -1.66 -0.68 19.48
CA LEU A 260 -1.65 -0.42 20.94
C LEU A 260 -2.12 -1.63 21.74
N SER A 261 -3.15 -2.36 21.26
CA SER A 261 -3.68 -3.54 21.96
C SER A 261 -2.72 -4.72 21.97
N LYS A 262 -1.70 -4.75 21.11
CA LYS A 262 -0.75 -5.87 20.98
C LYS A 262 0.42 -5.82 21.99
N HIS A 263 0.56 -4.78 22.80
CA HIS A 263 1.64 -4.63 23.80
C HIS A 263 3.02 -4.97 23.25
N ILE A 264 3.45 -4.24 22.21
CA ILE A 264 4.65 -4.55 21.43
C ILE A 264 5.91 -4.14 22.21
N PHE A 265 6.81 -5.09 22.43
CA PHE A 265 8.15 -4.90 22.99
C PHE A 265 9.19 -5.01 21.87
N LEU A 266 10.01 -3.97 21.72
CA LEU A 266 11.01 -3.85 20.64
C LEU A 266 12.42 -4.07 21.18
N ASP A 267 13.25 -4.80 20.45
CA ASP A 267 14.71 -4.77 20.67
C ASP A 267 15.32 -3.66 19.79
N ASP A 268 15.32 -2.43 20.33
CA ASP A 268 15.79 -1.25 19.59
C ASP A 268 17.24 -1.39 19.10
N ARG A 269 18.12 -2.08 19.87
CA ARG A 269 19.51 -2.28 19.48
C ARG A 269 19.59 -3.21 18.27
N LEU A 270 18.94 -4.36 18.35
CA LEU A 270 18.96 -5.34 17.27
C LEU A 270 18.26 -4.78 16.01
N ILE A 271 17.16 -4.04 16.17
CA ILE A 271 16.49 -3.34 15.04
C ILE A 271 17.46 -2.38 14.36
N GLN A 272 18.20 -1.58 15.12
CA GLN A 272 19.18 -0.65 14.55
C GLN A 272 20.28 -1.39 13.81
N ASP A 273 20.85 -2.43 14.38
CA ASP A 273 21.94 -3.22 13.78
C ASP A 273 21.48 -3.88 12.48
N VAL A 274 20.30 -4.52 12.45
CA VAL A 274 19.75 -5.18 11.28
C VAL A 274 19.39 -4.17 10.18
N THR A 275 18.76 -3.05 10.54
CA THR A 275 18.36 -2.02 9.57
C THR A 275 19.57 -1.35 8.90
N ILE A 276 20.63 -1.07 9.67
CA ILE A 276 21.90 -0.53 9.14
C ILE A 276 22.55 -1.56 8.21
N THR A 277 22.61 -2.83 8.62
CA THR A 277 23.20 -3.90 7.81
C THR A 277 22.51 -4.04 6.46
N LEU A 278 21.17 -4.04 6.45
CA LEU A 278 20.37 -4.12 5.21
C LEU A 278 20.56 -2.89 4.31
N HIS A 279 20.68 -1.72 4.91
CA HIS A 279 20.96 -0.49 4.16
C HIS A 279 22.36 -0.53 3.50
N GLN A 280 23.38 -0.96 4.23
CA GLN A 280 24.72 -1.17 3.69
C GLN A 280 24.74 -2.19 2.54
N LEU A 281 23.99 -3.30 2.67
CA LEU A 281 23.85 -4.27 1.58
C LEU A 281 23.19 -3.65 0.34
N ALA A 282 22.14 -2.86 0.51
CA ALA A 282 21.47 -2.18 -0.58
C ALA A 282 22.39 -1.16 -1.30
N GLU A 283 23.18 -0.38 -0.55
CA GLU A 283 24.16 0.53 -1.11
C GLU A 283 25.26 -0.21 -1.89
N LEU A 284 25.76 -1.31 -1.35
CA LEU A 284 26.78 -2.12 -2.01
C LEU A 284 26.27 -2.75 -3.33
N HIS A 285 24.99 -3.14 -3.38
CA HIS A 285 24.38 -3.68 -4.60
C HIS A 285 23.96 -2.60 -5.59
N GLY A 286 23.44 -1.46 -5.13
CA GLY A 286 22.85 -0.42 -5.97
C GLY A 286 23.85 0.58 -6.56
N SER A 287 25.08 0.67 -6.05
CA SER A 287 26.08 1.61 -6.55
C SER A 287 26.65 1.17 -7.89
N GLN A 288 26.24 1.82 -8.97
CA GLN A 288 26.89 1.71 -10.30
C GLN A 288 28.30 2.38 -10.34
N LYS A 289 28.69 3.10 -9.28
CA LYS A 289 30.07 3.63 -9.17
C LYS A 289 31.00 2.48 -8.76
N PRO A 290 32.16 2.34 -9.40
CA PRO A 290 33.18 1.42 -8.93
C PRO A 290 33.64 1.90 -7.55
N ILE A 291 33.05 1.34 -6.52
CA ILE A 291 33.56 1.46 -5.16
C ILE A 291 34.81 0.60 -5.19
N ASN A 292 35.97 1.24 -5.09
CA ASN A 292 37.29 0.59 -5.06
C ASN A 292 37.47 -0.09 -3.69
N ILE A 293 36.63 -1.12 -3.42
CA ILE A 293 36.74 -1.96 -2.24
C ILE A 293 37.30 -3.30 -2.76
N GLU A 294 38.56 -3.54 -2.53
CA GLU A 294 39.25 -4.77 -2.92
C GLU A 294 38.55 -6.06 -2.42
N ASN A 295 37.62 -5.96 -1.44
CA ASN A 295 36.91 -7.06 -0.81
C ASN A 295 35.38 -6.87 -0.78
N LYS A 296 34.76 -6.23 -1.81
CA LYS A 296 33.30 -6.00 -1.84
C LYS A 296 32.49 -7.31 -1.66
N SER A 297 32.91 -8.38 -2.35
CA SER A 297 32.26 -9.68 -2.26
C SER A 297 32.36 -10.30 -0.86
N ASP A 298 33.50 -10.19 -0.21
CA ASP A 298 33.72 -10.75 1.13
C ASP A 298 32.89 -10.02 2.19
N ILE A 299 32.78 -8.69 2.06
CA ILE A 299 31.92 -7.88 2.95
C ILE A 299 30.45 -8.29 2.79
N ILE A 300 29.96 -8.41 1.56
CA ILE A 300 28.57 -8.84 1.29
C ILE A 300 28.31 -10.22 1.88
N ILE A 301 29.22 -11.18 1.66
CA ILE A 301 29.10 -12.55 2.19
C ILE A 301 29.06 -12.52 3.73
N SER A 302 29.94 -11.75 4.37
CA SER A 302 29.96 -11.61 5.82
C SER A 302 28.66 -11.05 6.37
N LEU A 303 28.14 -9.95 5.78
CA LEU A 303 26.88 -9.33 6.22
C LEU A 303 25.68 -10.27 6.03
N LEU A 304 25.62 -11.00 4.90
CA LEU A 304 24.56 -12.00 4.66
C LEU A 304 24.66 -13.19 5.61
N THR A 305 25.87 -13.64 5.94
CA THR A 305 26.09 -14.72 6.89
C THR A 305 25.63 -14.32 8.28
N ASN A 306 26.00 -13.14 8.75
CA ASN A 306 25.57 -12.61 10.04
C ASN A 306 24.04 -12.51 10.13
N LEU A 307 23.38 -11.98 9.08
CA LEU A 307 21.91 -11.92 9.05
C LEU A 307 21.27 -13.32 9.07
N LYS A 308 21.86 -14.29 8.41
CA LYS A 308 21.38 -15.67 8.39
C LYS A 308 21.49 -16.35 9.77
N GLU A 309 22.58 -16.09 10.51
CA GLU A 309 22.77 -16.62 11.86
C GLU A 309 21.72 -16.09 12.85
N ILE A 310 21.31 -14.85 12.71
CA ILE A 310 20.30 -14.23 13.58
C ILE A 310 18.88 -14.25 12.99
N ALA A 311 18.65 -14.94 11.89
CA ALA A 311 17.37 -14.92 11.14
C ALA A 311 16.15 -15.26 12.02
N GLN A 312 16.32 -16.13 13.01
CA GLN A 312 15.27 -16.58 13.92
C GLN A 312 15.22 -15.79 15.25
N VAL A 313 16.02 -14.73 15.38
CA VAL A 313 15.99 -13.88 16.57
C VAL A 313 14.85 -12.88 16.45
N PRO A 314 14.01 -12.68 17.50
CA PRO A 314 12.92 -11.73 17.45
C PRO A 314 13.41 -10.28 17.54
N LEU A 315 12.99 -9.44 16.60
CA LEU A 315 13.12 -7.98 16.60
C LEU A 315 12.03 -7.32 17.43
N ALA A 316 10.86 -7.95 17.49
CA ALA A 316 9.76 -7.55 18.35
C ALA A 316 9.04 -8.76 18.92
N GLN A 317 8.49 -8.60 20.13
CA GLN A 317 7.57 -9.54 20.76
C GLN A 317 6.28 -8.80 21.04
N TYR A 318 5.14 -9.46 20.87
CA TYR A 318 3.83 -8.88 21.13
C TYR A 318 2.85 -9.97 21.57
N ASP A 319 1.69 -9.58 22.07
CA ASP A 319 0.67 -10.53 22.43
C ASP A 319 0.36 -11.46 21.25
N GLU A 320 0.42 -12.76 21.48
CA GLU A 320 0.13 -13.84 20.52
C GLU A 320 1.18 -14.02 19.40
N GLY A 321 2.33 -13.28 19.40
CA GLY A 321 3.29 -13.42 18.32
C GLY A 321 4.66 -12.81 18.53
N GLN A 322 5.48 -13.00 17.52
CA GLN A 322 6.82 -12.41 17.44
C GLN A 322 7.15 -12.01 16.00
N PHE A 323 8.00 -11.03 15.86
CA PHE A 323 8.50 -10.53 14.59
C PHE A 323 10.00 -10.79 14.49
N LEU A 324 10.38 -11.70 13.61
CA LEU A 324 11.76 -12.18 13.48
C LEU A 324 12.57 -11.31 12.52
N VAL A 325 13.89 -11.41 12.61
CA VAL A 325 14.82 -10.84 11.60
C VAL A 325 14.44 -11.33 10.20
N GLN A 326 14.11 -12.63 10.04
CA GLN A 326 13.69 -13.20 8.75
C GLN A 326 12.40 -12.56 8.24
N ASP A 327 11.40 -12.32 9.10
CA ASP A 327 10.15 -11.66 8.71
C ASP A 327 10.41 -10.26 8.14
N TYR A 328 11.36 -9.53 8.74
CA TYR A 328 11.74 -8.20 8.27
C TYR A 328 12.46 -8.24 6.92
N ILE A 329 13.44 -9.13 6.75
CA ILE A 329 14.17 -9.33 5.49
C ILE A 329 13.20 -9.69 4.36
N ASP A 330 12.25 -10.56 4.62
CA ASP A 330 11.26 -10.99 3.65
C ASP A 330 10.26 -9.86 3.34
N GLY A 331 9.77 -9.20 4.37
CA GLY A 331 8.76 -8.17 4.24
C GLY A 331 9.23 -6.92 3.50
N ILE A 332 10.50 -6.53 3.61
CA ILE A 332 11.06 -5.40 2.84
C ILE A 332 10.88 -5.61 1.33
N GLN A 333 11.06 -6.83 0.85
CA GLN A 333 10.95 -7.15 -0.58
C GLN A 333 9.52 -7.01 -1.11
N SER A 334 8.52 -7.05 -0.23
CA SER A 334 7.11 -6.88 -0.57
C SER A 334 6.62 -5.43 -0.52
N LEU A 335 7.43 -4.49 -0.03
CA LEU A 335 7.04 -3.09 0.07
C LEU A 335 6.99 -2.42 -1.31
N PRO A 336 6.01 -1.54 -1.55
CA PRO A 336 6.01 -0.67 -2.72
C PRO A 336 7.31 0.17 -2.78
N PRO A 337 7.83 0.51 -3.99
CA PRO A 337 9.08 1.26 -4.14
C PRO A 337 9.11 2.57 -3.33
N VAL A 338 7.99 3.27 -3.19
CA VAL A 338 7.89 4.49 -2.40
C VAL A 338 8.17 4.22 -0.92
N GLN A 339 7.61 3.14 -0.37
CA GLN A 339 7.80 2.77 1.05
C GLN A 339 9.18 2.14 1.32
N ALA A 340 9.74 1.45 0.33
CA ALA A 340 11.10 0.91 0.42
C ALA A 340 12.18 2.02 0.50
N ASN A 341 11.87 3.22 0.02
CA ASN A 341 12.75 4.40 0.08
C ASN A 341 12.61 5.23 1.36
N TYR A 342 11.77 4.82 2.31
CA TYR A 342 11.67 5.48 3.61
C TYR A 342 12.93 5.23 4.45
N SER A 343 13.05 5.97 5.56
CA SER A 343 14.14 5.71 6.51
C SER A 343 14.06 4.25 7.01
N PRO A 344 15.20 3.62 7.37
CA PRO A 344 15.24 2.25 7.84
C PRO A 344 14.24 1.96 8.97
N LYS A 345 14.09 2.92 9.90
CA LYS A 345 13.13 2.82 11.00
C LYS A 345 11.68 2.79 10.53
N MET A 346 11.32 3.65 9.58
CA MET A 346 9.95 3.67 9.01
C MET A 346 9.65 2.40 8.23
N THR A 347 10.62 1.91 7.46
CA THR A 347 10.52 0.64 6.73
C THR A 347 10.26 -0.53 7.70
N PHE A 348 10.98 -0.58 8.82
CA PHE A 348 10.75 -1.57 9.87
C PHE A 348 9.30 -1.55 10.39
N TYR A 349 8.81 -0.38 10.79
CA TYR A 349 7.43 -0.26 11.29
C TYR A 349 6.38 -0.64 10.25
N HIS A 350 6.61 -0.34 8.97
CA HIS A 350 5.69 -0.74 7.90
C HIS A 350 5.61 -2.26 7.76
N VAL A 351 6.74 -2.97 7.80
CA VAL A 351 6.75 -4.42 7.68
C VAL A 351 6.12 -5.08 8.92
N LEU A 352 6.48 -4.63 10.12
CA LEU A 352 5.88 -5.12 11.38
C LEU A 352 4.36 -4.93 11.38
N ARG A 353 3.88 -3.73 11.03
CA ARG A 353 2.45 -3.44 10.91
C ARG A 353 1.76 -4.38 9.92
N ASN A 354 2.35 -4.59 8.74
CA ASN A 354 1.77 -5.44 7.71
C ASN A 354 1.62 -6.90 8.20
N LYS A 355 2.60 -7.42 8.94
CA LYS A 355 2.53 -8.74 9.56
C LYS A 355 1.39 -8.82 10.58
N ILE A 356 1.34 -7.89 11.54
CA ILE A 356 0.29 -7.86 12.58
C ILE A 356 -1.10 -7.75 11.97
N LEU A 357 -1.29 -6.91 10.94
CA LEU A 357 -2.56 -6.80 10.24
C LEU A 357 -2.94 -8.11 9.53
N SER A 358 -1.98 -8.82 8.93
CA SER A 358 -2.26 -10.11 8.28
C SER A 358 -2.65 -11.19 9.30
N GLU A 359 -2.00 -11.22 10.45
CA GLU A 359 -2.32 -12.13 11.56
C GLU A 359 -3.71 -11.86 12.13
N GLU A 360 -4.09 -10.57 12.26
CA GLU A 360 -5.45 -10.19 12.67
C GLU A 360 -6.48 -10.62 11.62
N GLY A 361 -6.18 -10.46 10.32
CA GLY A 361 -7.03 -10.97 9.24
C GLY A 361 -7.21 -12.48 9.28
N ALA A 362 -6.13 -13.22 9.52
CA ALA A 362 -6.18 -14.68 9.67
C ALA A 362 -7.00 -15.08 10.91
N LYS A 363 -6.83 -14.40 12.05
CA LYS A 363 -7.59 -14.62 13.28
C LYS A 363 -9.10 -14.40 13.10
N LYS A 364 -9.48 -13.45 12.23
CA LYS A 364 -10.89 -13.21 11.85
C LYS A 364 -11.42 -14.21 10.83
N GLY A 365 -10.65 -15.22 10.42
CA GLY A 365 -11.07 -16.25 9.47
C GLY A 365 -11.02 -15.80 8.00
N LEU A 366 -10.41 -14.64 7.69
CA LEU A 366 -10.36 -14.12 6.32
C LEU A 366 -9.49 -14.97 5.38
N GLY A 367 -8.71 -15.91 5.92
CA GLY A 367 -7.95 -16.88 5.12
C GLY A 367 -8.85 -17.75 4.24
N ASP A 368 -10.08 -18.02 4.69
CA ASP A 368 -11.08 -18.81 3.95
C ASP A 368 -11.98 -17.94 3.07
N HIS A 369 -11.81 -16.62 3.11
CA HIS A 369 -12.61 -15.72 2.29
C HIS A 369 -12.33 -15.97 0.79
N PRO A 370 -13.37 -16.06 -0.08
CA PRO A 370 -13.19 -16.37 -1.51
C PRO A 370 -12.11 -15.51 -2.21
N ASN A 371 -12.11 -14.19 -1.98
CA ASN A 371 -11.13 -13.31 -2.58
C ASN A 371 -9.69 -13.66 -2.18
N VAL A 372 -9.46 -14.01 -0.91
CA VAL A 372 -8.12 -14.38 -0.40
C VAL A 372 -7.69 -15.71 -0.97
N THR A 373 -8.57 -16.72 -0.92
CA THR A 373 -8.27 -18.06 -1.43
C THR A 373 -7.97 -18.05 -2.93
N PHE A 374 -8.75 -17.31 -3.73
CA PHE A 374 -8.51 -17.16 -5.16
C PHE A 374 -7.17 -16.48 -5.47
N LYS A 375 -6.85 -15.38 -4.78
CA LYS A 375 -5.58 -14.66 -4.97
C LYS A 375 -4.36 -15.49 -4.59
N ILE A 376 -4.43 -16.23 -3.47
CA ILE A 376 -3.35 -17.14 -3.06
C ILE A 376 -3.20 -18.27 -4.08
N GLN A 377 -4.31 -18.81 -4.58
CA GLN A 377 -4.29 -19.85 -5.60
C GLN A 377 -3.67 -19.34 -6.90
N ASP A 378 -4.00 -18.10 -7.34
CA ASP A 378 -3.39 -17.48 -8.52
C ASP A 378 -1.88 -17.28 -8.33
N SER A 379 -1.45 -16.87 -7.14
CA SER A 379 -0.01 -16.79 -6.81
C SER A 379 0.67 -18.14 -6.95
N LYS A 380 0.10 -19.22 -6.40
CA LYS A 380 0.60 -20.59 -6.56
C LYS A 380 0.67 -20.99 -8.04
N ASP A 381 -0.37 -20.71 -8.80
CA ASP A 381 -0.44 -21.06 -10.24
C ASP A 381 0.64 -20.35 -11.05
N ARG A 382 0.94 -19.09 -10.73
CA ARG A 382 2.04 -18.35 -11.38
C ARG A 382 3.39 -19.01 -11.14
N PHE A 383 3.68 -19.48 -9.92
CA PHE A 383 4.92 -20.19 -9.64
C PHE A 383 4.96 -21.58 -10.26
N LEU A 384 3.88 -22.35 -10.22
CA LEU A 384 3.77 -23.64 -10.90
C LEU A 384 3.98 -23.51 -12.41
N SER A 385 3.36 -22.52 -13.04
CA SER A 385 3.56 -22.21 -14.46
C SER A 385 5.04 -21.93 -14.78
N ARG A 386 5.72 -21.16 -13.93
CA ARG A 386 7.16 -20.88 -14.09
C ARG A 386 8.00 -22.14 -13.93
N THR A 387 7.72 -22.95 -12.91
CA THR A 387 8.40 -24.21 -12.67
C THR A 387 8.22 -25.15 -13.86
N PHE A 388 7.02 -25.29 -14.41
CA PHE A 388 6.78 -26.08 -15.61
C PHE A 388 7.60 -25.58 -16.80
N LEU A 389 7.58 -24.29 -17.06
CA LEU A 389 8.35 -23.71 -18.16
C LEU A 389 9.87 -23.92 -17.96
N SER A 390 10.37 -23.82 -16.74
CA SER A 390 11.81 -24.06 -16.48
C SER A 390 12.25 -25.49 -16.79
N THR A 391 11.35 -26.49 -16.70
CA THR A 391 11.68 -27.87 -17.09
C THR A 391 11.77 -28.07 -18.60
N LEU A 392 11.13 -27.21 -19.38
CA LEU A 392 11.13 -27.28 -20.85
C LEU A 392 12.29 -26.48 -21.49
N PHE A 393 12.87 -25.56 -20.74
CA PHE A 393 13.81 -24.57 -21.27
C PHE A 393 15.05 -24.49 -20.37
N ASP A 394 15.91 -25.47 -20.49
CA ASP A 394 17.14 -25.61 -19.68
C ASP A 394 18.03 -24.36 -19.82
N GLY A 395 18.11 -23.54 -18.76
CA GLY A 395 19.00 -22.38 -18.68
C GLY A 395 18.57 -21.10 -19.43
N GLU A 396 17.44 -21.09 -20.14
CA GLU A 396 16.91 -19.88 -20.79
C GLU A 396 16.15 -18.99 -19.78
N THR A 397 16.39 -17.68 -19.78
CA THR A 397 15.62 -16.74 -18.97
C THR A 397 14.22 -16.53 -19.55
N GLN A 398 13.20 -16.40 -18.69
CA GLN A 398 11.78 -16.26 -19.10
C GLN A 398 11.48 -15.13 -20.11
N GLY A 399 12.37 -14.12 -20.23
CA GLY A 399 12.23 -13.05 -21.22
C GLY A 399 12.57 -13.41 -22.65
N SER A 400 13.16 -14.60 -22.87
CA SER A 400 13.63 -15.05 -24.21
C SER A 400 12.61 -15.89 -24.99
N PHE A 401 11.48 -16.28 -24.37
CA PHE A 401 10.50 -17.13 -25.03
C PHE A 401 9.64 -16.36 -26.00
N SER A 402 9.68 -16.76 -27.28
CA SER A 402 8.76 -16.21 -28.24
C SER A 402 7.31 -16.62 -27.89
N ARG A 403 6.36 -15.70 -28.05
CA ARG A 403 4.95 -15.96 -27.82
C ARG A 403 4.48 -17.21 -28.60
N ALA A 404 4.88 -17.33 -29.85
CA ALA A 404 4.52 -18.46 -30.72
C ALA A 404 4.94 -19.81 -30.11
N ARG A 405 6.11 -19.89 -29.47
CA ARG A 405 6.59 -21.12 -28.81
C ARG A 405 5.71 -21.47 -27.59
N LEU A 406 5.34 -20.46 -26.79
CA LEU A 406 4.45 -20.67 -25.65
C LEU A 406 3.04 -21.09 -26.10
N ASP A 407 2.52 -20.51 -27.16
CA ASP A 407 1.21 -20.86 -27.74
C ASP A 407 1.23 -22.30 -28.29
N THR A 408 2.29 -22.74 -28.96
CA THR A 408 2.46 -24.13 -29.42
C THR A 408 2.43 -25.13 -28.28
N ILE A 409 3.09 -24.82 -27.15
CA ILE A 409 3.06 -25.69 -25.94
C ILE A 409 1.65 -25.73 -25.37
N ALA A 410 0.98 -24.58 -25.25
CA ALA A 410 -0.38 -24.50 -24.74
C ALA A 410 -1.37 -25.30 -25.62
N ASP A 411 -1.25 -25.23 -26.93
CA ASP A 411 -2.10 -25.99 -27.86
C ASP A 411 -1.87 -27.51 -27.73
N SER A 412 -0.64 -27.93 -27.48
CA SER A 412 -0.34 -29.33 -27.16
C SER A 412 -1.01 -29.77 -25.85
N LEU A 413 -0.98 -28.93 -24.81
CA LEU A 413 -1.60 -29.23 -23.52
C LEU A 413 -3.13 -29.28 -23.61
N ARG A 414 -3.76 -28.46 -24.44
CA ARG A 414 -5.23 -28.45 -24.69
C ARG A 414 -5.76 -29.80 -25.21
N LYS A 415 -4.91 -30.66 -25.76
CA LYS A 415 -5.31 -32.03 -26.18
C LYS A 415 -5.65 -32.92 -24.97
N ASN A 416 -5.06 -32.64 -23.79
CA ASN A 416 -5.15 -33.46 -22.61
C ASN A 416 -5.73 -32.75 -21.38
N ILE A 417 -5.89 -31.43 -21.44
CA ILE A 417 -6.44 -30.60 -20.36
C ILE A 417 -7.65 -29.84 -20.94
N SER A 418 -8.81 -30.03 -20.31
CA SER A 418 -10.04 -29.38 -20.75
C SER A 418 -9.98 -27.87 -20.53
N VAL A 419 -10.45 -27.11 -21.51
CA VAL A 419 -10.57 -25.65 -21.43
C VAL A 419 -11.98 -25.24 -21.82
N THR A 420 -12.67 -24.56 -20.92
CA THR A 420 -13.99 -23.98 -21.15
C THR A 420 -13.92 -22.46 -20.98
N LEU A 421 -14.34 -21.70 -21.98
CA LEU A 421 -14.38 -20.23 -21.94
C LEU A 421 -15.82 -19.76 -21.73
N TYR A 422 -16.00 -18.65 -21.03
CA TYR A 422 -17.27 -17.98 -20.79
C TYR A 422 -17.26 -16.54 -21.36
N PRO A 423 -17.30 -16.37 -22.72
CA PRO A 423 -17.14 -15.05 -23.35
C PRO A 423 -18.17 -14.03 -22.85
N LYS A 424 -19.41 -14.45 -22.63
CA LYS A 424 -20.47 -13.56 -22.11
C LYS A 424 -20.16 -12.95 -20.74
N HIS A 425 -19.38 -13.64 -19.91
CA HIS A 425 -18.95 -13.10 -18.62
C HIS A 425 -17.88 -12.03 -18.80
N LEU A 426 -16.98 -12.21 -19.79
CA LEU A 426 -15.99 -11.20 -20.15
C LEU A 426 -16.67 -9.93 -20.68
N ASP A 427 -17.66 -10.09 -21.59
CA ASP A 427 -18.37 -8.95 -22.18
C ASP A 427 -19.05 -8.09 -21.11
N ARG A 428 -19.65 -8.72 -20.09
CA ARG A 428 -20.33 -8.00 -18.99
C ARG A 428 -19.40 -7.08 -18.20
N LEU A 429 -18.13 -7.43 -18.05
CA LEU A 429 -17.17 -6.58 -17.32
C LEU A 429 -16.98 -5.19 -17.94
N PHE A 430 -17.42 -4.99 -19.18
CA PHE A 430 -17.19 -3.78 -19.96
C PHE A 430 -18.47 -3.11 -20.46
N VAL A 431 -19.65 -3.68 -20.20
CA VAL A 431 -20.95 -3.15 -20.67
C VAL A 431 -21.66 -2.32 -19.57
N GLU A 432 -21.29 -2.45 -18.31
CA GLU A 432 -21.95 -1.82 -17.15
C GLU A 432 -21.21 -0.60 -16.59
N ASN A 433 -20.53 0.20 -17.43
CA ASN A 433 -19.94 1.48 -16.99
C ASN A 433 -20.34 2.64 -17.87
#